data_f1a2819a563c64a575e631f3c7005f62
#
_entry.id   f1a2819a563c64a575e631f3c7005f62
#
_cell.length_a   1.000
_cell.length_b   1.000
_cell.length_c   1.000
_cell.angle_alpha   90.00
_cell.angle_beta   90.00
_cell.angle_gamma   90.00
#
_symmetry.space_group_name_H-M   'P 1'
#
loop_
_entity.id
_entity.type
_entity.pdbx_description
1 polymer ?
#
loop_
_entity_poly.entity_id
_entity_poly.type
_entity_poly.pdbx_seq_one_letter_code
_entity_poly.pdbx_strand_id
1 'polypeptide(L)'
;MKHPLYRALALAVCVSCLAAFPGCSLHKNADAAAVIASSAAVQPESSPMPAARTETVRFSASGDNLIHEGLYKSAARRAAENPQCSQPYDFSYCYANMTDFYAGFDLNWINQESLVNDAFEPSNYPRFSTPGQMAWDLYNAGFRVVSVSNNHSYDKGSEGVSASMALWSTLPADLAAVGFYDLQNHSPIVYKTINNIRIAFLSYTEMTNGISTPAGSDYGVIYLDE
;
A
#
# COMPACT_ATOMS: atom_id res chain seq x y z
N MET A 1 -19.21 32.83 15.27
CA MET A 1 -20.67 32.64 15.38
C MET A 1 -20.99 31.22 14.93
N LYS A 2 -21.39 30.38 15.87
CA LYS A 2 -21.58 28.93 15.66
C LYS A 2 -22.97 28.69 15.05
N HIS A 3 -23.06 28.00 13.92
CA HIS A 3 -24.33 27.57 13.35
C HIS A 3 -24.72 26.18 13.91
N PRO A 4 -25.87 26.07 14.62
CA PRO A 4 -26.39 24.79 15.10
C PRO A 4 -27.51 24.29 14.18
N LEU A 5 -27.20 23.66 13.04
CA LEU A 5 -28.23 23.18 12.11
C LEU A 5 -28.01 21.77 11.54
N TYR A 6 -27.05 20.99 12.04
CA TYR A 6 -26.79 19.63 11.53
C TYR A 6 -27.02 18.47 12.52
N ARG A 7 -27.79 18.70 13.61
CA ARG A 7 -28.12 17.63 14.57
C ARG A 7 -29.57 17.12 14.56
N ALA A 8 -30.37 17.49 13.56
CA ALA A 8 -31.81 17.15 13.53
C ALA A 8 -32.27 16.24 12.38
N LEU A 9 -31.38 15.58 11.63
CA LEU A 9 -31.81 14.73 10.49
C LEU A 9 -31.35 13.26 10.55
N ALA A 10 -30.93 12.75 11.68
CA ALA A 10 -30.46 11.35 11.84
C ALA A 10 -31.37 10.45 12.70
N LEU A 11 -32.62 10.84 13.00
CA LEU A 11 -33.49 10.04 13.88
C LEU A 11 -34.90 9.76 13.33
N ALA A 12 -35.12 9.72 12.02
CA ALA A 12 -36.46 9.54 11.44
C ALA A 12 -36.58 8.45 10.36
N VAL A 13 -35.72 7.43 10.31
CA VAL A 13 -35.83 6.32 9.31
C VAL A 13 -35.72 4.93 9.93
N CYS A 14 -36.15 4.69 11.13
CA CYS A 14 -36.18 3.36 11.72
C CYS A 14 -37.49 2.93 12.39
N VAL A 15 -38.67 3.42 11.96
CA VAL A 15 -39.96 2.90 12.48
C VAL A 15 -40.96 2.87 11.32
N SER A 16 -40.92 1.90 10.44
CA SER A 16 -42.06 1.48 9.59
C SER A 16 -41.74 0.24 8.75
N CYS A 17 -41.56 -0.91 9.36
CA CYS A 17 -41.67 -2.22 8.73
C CYS A 17 -42.07 -3.29 9.75
N LEU A 18 -43.25 -3.12 10.35
CA LEU A 18 -43.90 -4.18 11.12
C LEU A 18 -45.42 -4.03 10.96
N ALA A 19 -45.98 -4.63 9.90
CA ALA A 19 -47.36 -5.09 9.85
C ALA A 19 -47.70 -5.60 8.44
N ALA A 20 -47.78 -6.93 8.27
CA ALA A 20 -48.80 -7.63 7.51
C ALA A 20 -48.36 -9.07 7.16
N PHE A 21 -48.68 -10.01 8.03
CA PHE A 21 -48.91 -11.38 7.60
C PHE A 21 -50.36 -11.74 7.94
N PRO A 22 -51.22 -12.08 6.96
CA PRO A 22 -52.55 -12.64 7.21
C PRO A 22 -52.42 -14.10 7.57
N GLY A 23 -53.14 -14.47 8.63
CA GLY A 23 -53.23 -15.83 9.13
C GLY A 23 -53.89 -16.81 8.15
N CYS A 24 -53.39 -18.01 8.15
CA CYS A 24 -54.03 -19.16 7.48
C CYS A 24 -54.76 -19.99 8.53
N SER A 25 -56.07 -20.12 8.32
CA SER A 25 -57.05 -20.87 9.15
C SER A 25 -56.80 -22.37 9.11
N LEU A 26 -56.90 -23.01 10.28
CA LEU A 26 -57.00 -24.46 10.41
C LEU A 26 -58.29 -24.99 9.76
N HIS A 27 -58.10 -25.96 8.84
CA HIS A 27 -59.15 -26.90 8.50
C HIS A 27 -58.77 -28.29 9.01
N LYS A 28 -59.58 -28.79 9.96
CA LYS A 28 -59.56 -30.19 10.39
C LYS A 28 -60.34 -31.00 9.34
N ASN A 29 -59.72 -32.00 8.79
CA ASN A 29 -60.47 -33.17 8.31
C ASN A 29 -59.69 -34.44 8.68
N ALA A 30 -60.43 -35.34 9.25
CA ALA A 30 -60.02 -36.65 9.72
C ALA A 30 -60.04 -37.69 8.61
N ASP A 31 -59.30 -38.77 8.87
CA ASP A 31 -59.38 -40.10 8.26
C ASP A 31 -58.79 -40.30 6.87
N ALA A 32 -57.58 -40.91 6.86
CA ALA A 32 -57.31 -42.10 6.02
C ALA A 32 -56.06 -42.82 6.54
N ALA A 33 -56.22 -44.11 6.71
CA ALA A 33 -55.27 -45.03 7.32
C ALA A 33 -53.97 -45.24 6.53
N ALA A 34 -52.92 -45.43 7.30
CA ALA A 34 -51.71 -46.23 7.12
C ALA A 34 -51.34 -46.74 5.72
N VAL A 35 -50.29 -46.21 5.16
CA VAL A 35 -49.27 -46.96 4.40
C VAL A 35 -47.91 -46.61 4.95
N ILE A 36 -47.33 -47.52 5.73
CA ILE A 36 -45.91 -47.41 6.16
C ILE A 36 -45.06 -47.75 4.95
N ALA A 37 -44.63 -46.75 4.20
CA ALA A 37 -43.53 -46.87 3.27
C ALA A 37 -42.26 -46.47 4.03
N SER A 38 -41.42 -47.47 4.33
CA SER A 38 -40.06 -47.32 4.81
C SER A 38 -39.26 -46.52 3.76
N SER A 39 -39.20 -45.22 3.90
CA SER A 39 -38.20 -44.42 3.20
C SER A 39 -36.90 -44.51 4.01
N ALA A 40 -35.98 -45.35 3.53
CA ALA A 40 -34.60 -45.25 3.97
C ALA A 40 -34.15 -43.81 3.82
N ALA A 41 -33.86 -43.14 4.95
CA ALA A 41 -33.28 -41.82 4.94
C ALA A 41 -31.90 -41.95 4.28
N VAL A 42 -31.79 -41.48 3.04
CA VAL A 42 -30.49 -41.22 2.41
C VAL A 42 -29.87 -40.08 3.22
N GLN A 43 -28.96 -40.44 4.11
CA GLN A 43 -28.09 -39.45 4.73
C GLN A 43 -27.32 -38.77 3.59
N PRO A 44 -27.31 -37.42 3.50
CA PRO A 44 -26.45 -36.75 2.56
C PRO A 44 -25.00 -37.13 2.95
N GLU A 45 -24.31 -37.83 2.04
CA GLU A 45 -22.87 -38.02 2.16
C GLU A 45 -22.25 -36.61 2.35
N SER A 46 -21.73 -36.37 3.55
CA SER A 46 -20.92 -35.19 3.78
C SER A 46 -19.66 -35.32 2.95
N SER A 47 -19.64 -34.70 1.78
CA SER A 47 -18.39 -34.53 1.04
C SER A 47 -17.33 -33.97 2.01
N PRO A 48 -16.16 -34.59 2.12
CA PRO A 48 -15.13 -34.12 3.02
C PRO A 48 -14.81 -32.66 2.63
N MET A 49 -14.97 -31.74 3.57
CA MET A 49 -14.58 -30.35 3.39
C MET A 49 -13.09 -30.35 3.00
N PRO A 50 -12.71 -29.69 1.91
CA PRO A 50 -11.30 -29.65 1.52
C PRO A 50 -10.49 -29.17 2.70
N ALA A 51 -9.40 -29.88 3.00
CA ALA A 51 -8.50 -29.51 4.08
C ALA A 51 -8.09 -28.04 3.92
N ALA A 52 -8.22 -27.26 4.99
CA ALA A 52 -7.82 -25.86 4.99
C ALA A 52 -6.36 -25.77 4.57
N ARG A 53 -6.10 -25.11 3.43
CA ARG A 53 -4.74 -24.80 3.00
C ARG A 53 -4.25 -23.61 3.80
N THR A 54 -3.11 -23.75 4.47
CA THR A 54 -2.39 -22.66 5.11
C THR A 54 -1.35 -22.16 4.13
N GLU A 55 -1.48 -20.89 3.71
CA GLU A 55 -0.46 -20.19 2.93
C GLU A 55 0.28 -19.23 3.85
N THR A 56 1.55 -19.00 3.56
CA THR A 56 2.42 -18.14 4.39
C THR A 56 3.20 -17.18 3.50
N VAL A 57 3.36 -15.95 3.95
CA VAL A 57 4.24 -14.95 3.36
C VAL A 57 5.24 -14.51 4.42
N ARG A 58 6.53 -14.63 4.10
CA ARG A 58 7.60 -14.03 4.91
C ARG A 58 7.80 -12.60 4.43
N PHE A 59 7.55 -11.66 5.31
CA PHE A 59 7.57 -10.23 5.02
C PHE A 59 8.65 -9.54 5.86
N SER A 60 9.46 -8.68 5.23
CA SER A 60 10.36 -7.78 5.95
C SER A 60 9.93 -6.32 5.78
N ALA A 61 10.08 -5.54 6.84
CA ALA A 61 9.86 -4.10 6.83
C ALA A 61 11.10 -3.40 7.39
N SER A 62 11.62 -2.43 6.63
CA SER A 62 12.74 -1.58 7.03
C SER A 62 12.24 -0.15 7.27
N GLY A 63 12.84 0.54 8.23
CA GLY A 63 12.51 1.92 8.57
C GLY A 63 13.05 2.94 7.58
N ASP A 64 13.32 4.14 8.08
CA ASP A 64 13.59 5.32 7.27
C ASP A 64 14.90 5.22 6.51
N ASN A 65 14.80 5.30 5.19
CA ASN A 65 15.94 5.44 4.29
C ASN A 65 16.15 6.94 4.01
N LEU A 66 16.81 7.60 4.93
CA LEU A 66 17.09 9.04 4.89
C LEU A 66 18.51 9.29 4.39
N ILE A 67 18.64 9.82 3.18
CA ILE A 67 19.92 9.96 2.50
C ILE A 67 20.53 11.32 2.78
N HIS A 68 21.40 11.38 3.77
CA HIS A 68 22.20 12.55 4.12
C HIS A 68 23.41 12.75 3.18
N GLU A 69 23.98 13.95 3.22
CA GLU A 69 25.10 14.38 2.39
C GLU A 69 26.28 13.40 2.39
N GLY A 70 26.63 12.84 3.53
CA GLY A 70 27.72 11.87 3.65
C GLY A 70 27.46 10.61 2.82
N LEU A 71 26.21 10.18 2.71
CA LEU A 71 25.84 8.98 1.95
C LEU A 71 25.93 9.23 0.44
N TYR A 72 25.29 10.28 -0.10
CA TYR A 72 25.35 10.51 -1.54
C TYR A 72 26.74 10.93 -2.03
N LYS A 73 27.54 11.67 -1.22
CA LYS A 73 28.94 11.94 -1.54
C LYS A 73 29.79 10.66 -1.54
N SER A 74 29.54 9.75 -0.59
CA SER A 74 30.22 8.44 -0.59
C SER A 74 29.82 7.61 -1.79
N ALA A 75 28.53 7.59 -2.17
CA ALA A 75 28.06 6.89 -3.34
C ALA A 75 28.68 7.42 -4.64
N ALA A 76 28.80 8.75 -4.78
CA ALA A 76 29.48 9.37 -5.93
C ALA A 76 30.95 8.98 -6.01
N ARG A 77 31.67 9.01 -4.88
CA ARG A 77 33.09 8.59 -4.83
C ARG A 77 33.24 7.12 -5.21
N ARG A 78 32.42 6.23 -4.68
CA ARG A 78 32.46 4.79 -4.97
C ARG A 78 32.21 4.52 -6.45
N ALA A 79 31.23 5.19 -7.06
CA ALA A 79 30.96 5.09 -8.48
C ALA A 79 32.18 5.53 -9.31
N ALA A 80 32.82 6.66 -8.95
CA ALA A 80 34.00 7.17 -9.65
C ALA A 80 35.26 6.27 -9.49
N GLU A 81 35.37 5.58 -8.35
CA GLU A 81 36.49 4.67 -8.07
C GLU A 81 36.29 3.27 -8.69
N ASN A 82 35.07 2.94 -9.14
CA ASN A 82 34.76 1.66 -9.77
C ASN A 82 34.69 1.77 -11.31
N PRO A 83 35.71 1.31 -12.06
CA PRO A 83 35.70 1.40 -13.52
C PRO A 83 34.56 0.64 -14.21
N GLN A 84 33.89 -0.27 -13.50
CA GLN A 84 32.75 -1.03 -14.01
C GLN A 84 31.41 -0.34 -13.73
N CYS A 85 31.39 0.69 -12.88
CA CYS A 85 30.19 1.47 -12.58
C CYS A 85 30.01 2.54 -13.68
N SER A 86 28.92 2.44 -14.44
CA SER A 86 28.54 3.45 -15.44
C SER A 86 27.62 4.53 -14.89
N GLN A 87 27.20 4.39 -13.66
CA GLN A 87 26.26 5.31 -13.00
C GLN A 87 27.02 6.40 -12.19
N PRO A 88 26.44 7.58 -12.00
CA PRO A 88 27.09 8.65 -11.22
C PRO A 88 27.14 8.38 -9.72
N TYR A 89 26.35 7.43 -9.23
CA TYR A 89 26.28 7.04 -7.82
C TYR A 89 26.23 5.52 -7.68
N ASP A 90 26.79 5.00 -6.58
CA ASP A 90 26.71 3.59 -6.16
C ASP A 90 26.29 3.54 -4.69
N PHE A 91 24.99 3.28 -4.42
CA PHE A 91 24.45 3.09 -3.08
C PHE A 91 24.37 1.60 -2.68
N SER A 92 24.80 0.71 -3.54
CA SER A 92 24.69 -0.74 -3.30
C SER A 92 25.35 -1.17 -1.99
N TYR A 93 26.42 -0.50 -1.59
CA TYR A 93 27.12 -0.77 -0.32
C TYR A 93 26.25 -0.58 0.94
N CYS A 94 25.20 0.28 0.86
CA CYS A 94 24.30 0.51 2.00
C CYS A 94 23.57 -0.77 2.39
N TYR A 95 23.36 -1.68 1.44
CA TYR A 95 22.57 -2.90 1.60
C TYR A 95 23.40 -4.18 1.47
N ALA A 96 24.69 -4.08 1.11
CA ALA A 96 25.54 -5.23 0.78
C ALA A 96 25.58 -6.30 1.90
N ASN A 97 25.60 -5.88 3.16
CA ASN A 97 25.63 -6.80 4.30
C ASN A 97 24.23 -7.38 4.64
N MET A 98 23.17 -6.90 3.99
CA MET A 98 21.79 -7.31 4.23
C MET A 98 21.19 -8.12 3.07
N THR A 99 21.93 -8.30 1.97
CA THR A 99 21.43 -8.97 0.75
C THR A 99 20.91 -10.37 1.04
N ASP A 100 21.68 -11.19 1.75
CA ASP A 100 21.28 -12.56 2.11
C ASP A 100 20.08 -12.57 3.05
N PHE A 101 19.99 -11.58 3.94
CA PHE A 101 18.83 -11.43 4.82
C PHE A 101 17.57 -11.14 4.01
N TYR A 102 17.59 -10.13 3.13
CA TYR A 102 16.43 -9.79 2.30
C TYR A 102 16.04 -10.90 1.32
N ALA A 103 17.00 -11.66 0.80
CA ALA A 103 16.74 -12.82 -0.04
C ALA A 103 15.95 -13.94 0.68
N GLY A 104 15.97 -13.92 2.01
CA GLY A 104 15.20 -14.86 2.85
C GLY A 104 13.70 -14.56 2.92
N PHE A 105 13.19 -13.45 2.37
CA PHE A 105 11.80 -13.02 2.46
C PHE A 105 11.10 -13.07 1.10
N ASP A 106 9.81 -13.29 1.13
CA ASP A 106 8.96 -13.32 -0.07
C ASP A 106 8.63 -11.90 -0.55
N LEU A 107 8.67 -10.92 0.36
CA LEU A 107 8.45 -9.51 0.07
C LEU A 107 9.22 -8.62 1.06
N ASN A 108 9.95 -7.64 0.53
CA ASN A 108 10.65 -6.62 1.31
C ASN A 108 10.03 -5.25 1.07
N TRP A 109 9.77 -4.53 2.16
CA TRP A 109 9.24 -3.18 2.20
C TRP A 109 10.23 -2.22 2.88
N ILE A 110 10.29 -0.97 2.44
CA ILE A 110 11.11 0.09 3.04
C ILE A 110 10.38 1.44 2.99
N ASN A 111 10.58 2.28 4.01
CA ASN A 111 10.23 3.70 3.93
C ASN A 111 11.39 4.49 3.31
N GLN A 112 11.20 5.01 2.10
CA GLN A 112 12.14 5.94 1.45
C GLN A 112 11.77 7.35 1.90
N GLU A 113 12.44 7.85 2.93
CA GLU A 113 12.08 9.11 3.56
C GLU A 113 12.50 10.32 2.73
N SER A 114 13.74 10.35 2.24
CA SER A 114 14.21 11.46 1.40
C SER A 114 13.72 11.32 -0.04
N LEU A 115 13.24 12.45 -0.62
CA LEU A 115 12.66 12.49 -1.97
C LEU A 115 13.69 12.08 -3.03
N VAL A 116 13.42 11.00 -3.77
CA VAL A 116 14.29 10.45 -4.81
C VAL A 116 13.89 11.02 -6.18
N ASN A 117 14.84 11.64 -6.88
CA ASN A 117 14.64 12.22 -8.22
C ASN A 117 15.98 12.56 -8.88
N ASP A 118 15.96 12.83 -10.19
CA ASP A 118 17.10 13.32 -10.95
C ASP A 118 16.89 14.74 -11.52
N ALA A 119 15.79 15.41 -11.14
CA ALA A 119 15.49 16.78 -11.61
C ALA A 119 16.18 17.86 -10.78
N PHE A 120 16.60 17.54 -9.57
CA PHE A 120 17.26 18.48 -8.65
C PHE A 120 18.62 17.94 -8.23
N GLU A 121 19.56 18.86 -8.02
CA GLU A 121 20.83 18.52 -7.41
C GLU A 121 20.63 17.87 -6.04
N PRO A 122 21.48 16.90 -5.68
CA PRO A 122 21.44 16.29 -4.36
C PRO A 122 21.54 17.32 -3.25
N SER A 123 20.68 17.21 -2.26
CA SER A 123 20.68 18.14 -1.14
C SER A 123 20.36 17.44 0.19
N ASN A 124 20.77 18.09 1.27
CA ASN A 124 20.72 17.62 2.64
C ASN A 124 19.64 18.37 3.43
N TYR A 125 19.57 18.09 4.75
CA TYR A 125 18.72 18.83 5.68
C TYR A 125 18.78 20.35 5.44
N PRO A 126 17.68 21.09 5.50
CA PRO A 126 16.33 20.65 5.89
C PRO A 126 15.46 20.14 4.73
N ARG A 127 15.90 20.20 3.47
CA ARG A 127 15.14 19.80 2.29
C ARG A 127 15.96 18.86 1.43
N PHE A 128 15.60 17.59 1.48
CA PHE A 128 16.34 16.53 0.82
C PHE A 128 16.04 16.46 -0.69
N SER A 129 17.05 16.05 -1.43
CA SER A 129 16.96 15.54 -2.78
C SER A 129 17.97 14.41 -2.90
N THR A 130 17.49 13.23 -3.21
CA THR A 130 18.29 12.01 -3.31
C THR A 130 18.43 11.62 -4.77
N PRO A 131 19.66 11.32 -5.24
CA PRO A 131 19.87 10.85 -6.61
C PRO A 131 19.02 9.64 -6.98
N GLY A 132 18.50 9.61 -8.22
CA GLY A 132 17.61 8.56 -8.72
C GLY A 132 18.21 7.17 -8.70
N GLN A 133 19.54 7.05 -8.73
CA GLN A 133 20.22 5.76 -8.58
C GLN A 133 19.83 5.02 -7.30
N MET A 134 19.43 5.73 -6.23
CA MET A 134 18.94 5.10 -5.00
C MET A 134 17.75 4.18 -5.26
N ALA A 135 16.81 4.56 -6.13
CA ALA A 135 15.65 3.72 -6.45
C ALA A 135 16.06 2.39 -7.12
N TRP A 136 17.04 2.45 -8.01
CA TRP A 136 17.58 1.24 -8.65
C TRP A 136 18.35 0.35 -7.67
N ASP A 137 19.09 0.95 -6.75
CA ASP A 137 19.86 0.20 -5.76
C ASP A 137 18.93 -0.44 -4.70
N LEU A 138 17.82 0.19 -4.35
CA LEU A 138 16.75 -0.43 -3.56
C LEU A 138 16.13 -1.64 -4.28
N TYR A 139 15.81 -1.49 -5.57
CA TYR A 139 15.30 -2.60 -6.37
C TYR A 139 16.29 -3.78 -6.40
N ASN A 140 17.58 -3.49 -6.64
CA ASN A 140 18.65 -4.49 -6.70
C ASN A 140 18.91 -5.14 -5.34
N ALA A 141 18.69 -4.42 -4.24
CA ALA A 141 18.77 -4.96 -2.87
C ALA A 141 17.59 -5.89 -2.50
N GLY A 142 16.57 -5.98 -3.38
CA GLY A 142 15.44 -6.90 -3.19
C GLY A 142 14.16 -6.25 -2.68
N PHE A 143 14.10 -4.93 -2.51
CA PHE A 143 12.85 -4.24 -2.16
C PHE A 143 11.88 -4.23 -3.32
N ARG A 144 10.60 -4.47 -3.02
CA ARG A 144 9.51 -4.50 -4.03
C ARG A 144 8.33 -3.62 -3.68
N VAL A 145 8.31 -3.09 -2.45
CA VAL A 145 7.37 -2.05 -2.02
C VAL A 145 8.15 -0.95 -1.31
N VAL A 146 7.98 0.27 -1.77
CA VAL A 146 8.65 1.45 -1.22
C VAL A 146 7.58 2.46 -0.81
N SER A 147 7.52 2.78 0.48
CA SER A 147 6.70 3.88 1.00
C SER A 147 7.37 5.20 0.68
N VAL A 148 6.62 6.15 0.14
CA VAL A 148 7.13 7.46 -0.26
C VAL A 148 6.30 8.62 0.29
N SER A 149 5.27 8.34 1.12
CA SER A 149 4.49 9.38 1.82
C SER A 149 5.01 9.54 3.25
N ASN A 150 5.70 10.64 3.51
CA ASN A 150 6.32 10.99 4.78
C ASN A 150 6.54 12.51 4.84
N ASN A 151 7.14 13.02 5.92
CA ASN A 151 7.37 14.45 6.12
C ASN A 151 8.33 15.10 5.11
N HIS A 152 9.19 14.33 4.41
CA HIS A 152 10.12 14.80 3.39
C HIS A 152 9.65 14.60 1.94
N SER A 153 8.46 14.04 1.75
CA SER A 153 7.94 13.74 0.41
C SER A 153 7.72 14.98 -0.47
N TYR A 154 7.60 16.17 0.14
CA TYR A 154 7.30 17.42 -0.57
C TYR A 154 8.44 18.43 -0.51
N ASP A 155 9.67 18.00 -0.17
CA ASP A 155 10.84 18.88 0.03
C ASP A 155 11.22 19.70 -1.21
N LYS A 156 10.88 19.26 -2.40
CA LYS A 156 11.07 19.97 -3.68
C LYS A 156 9.75 20.41 -4.33
N GLY A 157 8.68 20.50 -3.53
CA GLY A 157 7.36 20.94 -4.01
C GLY A 157 6.75 20.00 -5.04
N SER A 158 5.76 20.50 -5.77
CA SER A 158 5.04 19.73 -6.81
C SER A 158 5.97 19.20 -7.90
N GLU A 159 6.95 20.00 -8.33
CA GLU A 159 7.92 19.59 -9.35
C GLU A 159 8.77 18.40 -8.88
N GLY A 160 9.19 18.42 -7.59
CA GLY A 160 9.93 17.31 -7.00
C GLY A 160 9.10 16.02 -6.91
N VAL A 161 7.82 16.13 -6.51
CA VAL A 161 6.89 14.99 -6.49
C VAL A 161 6.70 14.43 -7.90
N SER A 162 6.44 15.29 -8.89
CA SER A 162 6.29 14.88 -10.30
C SER A 162 7.52 14.17 -10.82
N ALA A 163 8.71 14.73 -10.57
CA ALA A 163 9.98 14.11 -10.98
C ALA A 163 10.22 12.75 -10.29
N SER A 164 9.89 12.65 -9.01
CA SER A 164 9.98 11.41 -8.26
C SER A 164 9.03 10.35 -8.80
N MET A 165 7.76 10.70 -9.06
CA MET A 165 6.77 9.78 -9.67
C MET A 165 7.25 9.28 -11.03
N ALA A 166 7.74 10.19 -11.88
CA ALA A 166 8.30 9.83 -13.19
C ALA A 166 9.47 8.84 -13.06
N LEU A 167 10.38 9.07 -12.11
CA LEU A 167 11.51 8.17 -11.85
C LEU A 167 11.03 6.79 -11.39
N TRP A 168 10.15 6.72 -10.38
CA TRP A 168 9.63 5.43 -9.90
C TRP A 168 8.92 4.63 -10.99
N SER A 169 8.29 5.31 -11.97
CA SER A 169 7.64 4.66 -13.11
C SER A 169 8.61 4.01 -14.10
N THR A 170 9.89 4.34 -14.05
CA THR A 170 10.93 3.72 -14.90
C THR A 170 11.43 2.39 -14.37
N LEU A 171 11.16 2.07 -13.09
CA LEU A 171 11.61 0.83 -12.48
C LEU A 171 10.76 -0.35 -12.95
N PRO A 172 11.25 -1.60 -12.79
CA PRO A 172 10.48 -2.78 -13.15
C PRO A 172 9.11 -2.83 -12.47
N ALA A 173 8.08 -3.31 -13.18
CA ALA A 173 6.68 -3.28 -12.76
C ALA A 173 6.38 -4.11 -11.49
N ASP A 174 7.32 -4.97 -11.06
CA ASP A 174 7.22 -5.72 -9.81
C ASP A 174 7.61 -4.88 -8.57
N LEU A 175 8.24 -3.70 -8.75
CA LEU A 175 8.37 -2.70 -7.69
C LEU A 175 7.16 -1.76 -7.68
N ALA A 176 6.73 -1.37 -6.50
CA ALA A 176 5.69 -0.36 -6.31
C ALA A 176 6.15 0.73 -5.33
N ALA A 177 6.13 1.98 -5.76
CA ALA A 177 6.20 3.14 -4.88
C ALA A 177 4.76 3.51 -4.43
N VAL A 178 4.54 3.63 -3.12
CA VAL A 178 3.21 3.82 -2.52
C VAL A 178 3.23 5.08 -1.67
N GLY A 179 2.26 5.99 -1.91
CA GLY A 179 2.16 7.22 -1.10
C GLY A 179 2.04 8.51 -1.90
N PHE A 180 2.26 8.45 -3.21
CA PHE A 180 1.85 9.52 -4.12
C PHE A 180 0.51 9.17 -4.75
N TYR A 181 -0.27 10.19 -5.12
CA TYR A 181 -1.46 10.03 -5.95
C TYR A 181 -1.31 10.78 -7.27
N ASP A 182 -2.00 10.27 -8.27
CA ASP A 182 -2.22 10.89 -9.56
C ASP A 182 -3.65 10.51 -9.97
N LEU A 183 -4.52 11.49 -10.09
CA LEU A 183 -5.93 11.26 -10.37
C LEU A 183 -6.18 10.53 -11.71
N GLN A 184 -5.19 10.54 -12.60
CA GLN A 184 -5.30 9.90 -13.90
C GLN A 184 -4.83 8.44 -13.90
N ASN A 185 -3.81 8.08 -13.11
CA ASN A 185 -3.08 6.83 -13.29
C ASN A 185 -2.75 6.06 -12.01
N HIS A 186 -2.87 6.64 -10.82
CA HIS A 186 -2.42 6.01 -9.59
C HIS A 186 -3.56 5.75 -8.60
N SER A 187 -3.73 4.49 -8.26
CA SER A 187 -4.50 4.12 -7.08
C SER A 187 -3.69 4.44 -5.82
N PRO A 188 -4.31 5.02 -4.77
CA PRO A 188 -3.66 5.22 -3.48
C PRO A 188 -3.34 3.89 -2.79
N ILE A 189 -3.93 2.80 -3.25
CA ILE A 189 -3.75 1.45 -2.69
C ILE A 189 -3.07 0.57 -3.71
N VAL A 190 -1.93 0.00 -3.34
CA VAL A 190 -1.23 -1.00 -4.15
C VAL A 190 -1.48 -2.39 -3.57
N TYR A 191 -1.78 -3.35 -4.44
CA TYR A 191 -1.94 -4.75 -4.06
C TYR A 191 -0.81 -5.59 -4.61
N LYS A 192 -0.26 -6.48 -3.79
CA LYS A 192 0.64 -7.57 -4.20
C LYS A 192 0.00 -8.89 -3.80
N THR A 193 0.09 -9.88 -4.69
CA THR A 193 -0.36 -11.25 -4.39
C THR A 193 0.85 -12.17 -4.35
N ILE A 194 1.09 -12.78 -3.20
CA ILE A 194 2.23 -13.66 -2.95
C ILE A 194 1.68 -14.92 -2.26
N ASN A 195 2.03 -16.09 -2.77
CA ASN A 195 1.58 -17.38 -2.21
C ASN A 195 0.04 -17.42 -2.00
N ASN A 196 -0.74 -16.88 -2.94
CA ASN A 196 -2.20 -16.72 -2.89
C ASN A 196 -2.72 -15.77 -1.80
N ILE A 197 -1.85 -15.06 -1.08
CA ILE A 197 -2.24 -14.04 -0.11
C ILE A 197 -2.17 -12.67 -0.80
N ARG A 198 -3.32 -11.96 -0.85
CA ARG A 198 -3.40 -10.60 -1.36
C ARG A 198 -3.16 -9.60 -0.23
N ILE A 199 -2.12 -8.80 -0.37
CA ILE A 199 -1.70 -7.80 0.61
C ILE A 199 -1.95 -6.41 0.02
N ALA A 200 -2.59 -5.52 0.78
CA ALA A 200 -2.79 -4.11 0.44
C ALA A 200 -1.71 -3.27 1.11
N PHE A 201 -1.09 -2.38 0.35
CA PHE A 201 -0.12 -1.40 0.84
C PHE A 201 -0.70 0.00 0.71
N LEU A 202 -0.64 0.73 1.81
CA LEU A 202 -1.08 2.11 1.94
C LEU A 202 0.04 2.91 2.61
N SER A 203 0.24 4.16 2.18
CA SER A 203 1.22 5.05 2.76
C SER A 203 0.63 6.46 2.83
N TYR A 204 0.63 7.04 4.00
CA TYR A 204 0.06 8.34 4.32
C TYR A 204 1.03 9.12 5.20
N THR A 205 0.92 10.44 5.17
CA THR A 205 1.62 11.32 6.11
C THR A 205 0.66 12.33 6.71
N GLU A 206 0.91 12.75 7.93
CA GLU A 206 0.15 13.84 8.57
C GLU A 206 0.60 15.21 8.06
N MET A 207 1.87 15.34 7.69
CA MET A 207 2.46 16.61 7.28
C MET A 207 3.66 16.42 6.35
N THR A 208 4.05 17.50 5.67
CA THR A 208 5.21 17.57 4.77
C THR A 208 6.09 18.80 5.06
N ASN A 209 6.53 18.94 6.33
CA ASN A 209 7.46 19.98 6.79
C ASN A 209 7.08 21.41 6.38
N GLY A 210 5.76 21.72 6.40
CA GLY A 210 5.23 23.06 6.13
C GLY A 210 5.12 23.42 4.64
N ILE A 211 5.39 22.50 3.73
CA ILE A 211 5.14 22.65 2.29
C ILE A 211 4.14 21.57 1.91
N SER A 212 2.91 21.92 1.63
CA SER A 212 1.84 20.96 1.33
C SER A 212 1.51 20.94 -0.16
N THR A 213 0.93 19.82 -0.61
CA THR A 213 0.31 19.74 -1.93
C THR A 213 -0.74 20.84 -2.08
N PRO A 214 -0.71 21.66 -3.16
CA PRO A 214 -1.71 22.67 -3.39
C PRO A 214 -3.12 22.05 -3.50
N ALA A 215 -4.12 22.74 -2.94
CA ALA A 215 -5.51 22.30 -3.04
C ALA A 215 -5.94 22.16 -4.51
N GLY A 216 -6.58 21.04 -4.85
CA GLY A 216 -7.03 20.74 -6.19
C GLY A 216 -5.95 20.30 -7.18
N SER A 217 -4.77 19.93 -6.70
CA SER A 217 -3.73 19.33 -7.54
C SER A 217 -4.14 17.95 -8.04
N ASP A 218 -3.88 17.68 -9.31
CA ASP A 218 -4.15 16.38 -9.95
C ASP A 218 -3.22 15.27 -9.44
N TYR A 219 -2.12 15.64 -8.82
CA TYR A 219 -1.14 14.73 -8.21
C TYR A 219 -0.53 15.32 -6.93
N GLY A 220 0.01 14.48 -6.10
CA GLY A 220 0.64 14.92 -4.85
C GLY A 220 0.94 13.78 -3.88
N VAL A 221 1.12 14.16 -2.62
CA VAL A 221 1.34 13.26 -1.49
C VAL A 221 -0.01 12.91 -0.86
N ILE A 222 -0.16 11.68 -0.41
CA ILE A 222 -1.38 11.25 0.28
C ILE A 222 -1.27 11.63 1.75
N TYR A 223 -2.21 12.46 2.21
CA TYR A 223 -2.31 12.86 3.61
C TYR A 223 -3.34 12.01 4.35
N LEU A 224 -3.08 11.84 5.66
CA LEU A 224 -4.07 11.32 6.57
C LEU A 224 -5.03 12.47 6.93
N ASP A 225 -6.28 12.39 6.43
CA ASP A 225 -7.32 13.33 6.82
C ASP A 225 -7.85 12.97 8.22
N GLU A 226 -7.94 13.99 9.11
CA GLU A 226 -8.54 13.86 10.45
C GLU A 226 -10.09 13.89 10.43
#